data_74c89045c19f5adc28ede7d9830ddff7
#
_entry.id   74c89045c19f5adc28ede7d9830ddff7
#
_cell.length_a   1.000
_cell.length_b   1.000
_cell.length_c   1.000
_cell.angle_alpha   90.00
_cell.angle_beta   90.00
_cell.angle_gamma   90.00
#
_symmetry.space_group_name_H-M   'P 1'
#
loop_
_entity.id
_entity.type
_entity.pdbx_description
1 polymer ?
#
loop_
_entity_poly.entity_id
_entity_poly.type
_entity_poly.pdbx_seq_one_letter_code
_entity_poly.pdbx_strand_id
1 'polypeptide(L)'
;MTDSLDNARQQARAWLAANVPSGPPPEEGPASRAFVLAWQKRQAESGWAGVSWPREFGGRGASVLEQIIWFEEYARAGAPSPLDASFVGLNHAGPTLIACGTAAQKAFHLPRILNGEALWCQGFSEPGAGSDLASIKTRGRLEGDTLVVDGHKIWSSYADIADYQELLVRTDPQAKSSRALTWIICPMETPGLTVRPIKTMAGPHKYCEIFYDAVRIPLSNVVGGLNNGWPTAMSTLAFERGTASVALMIGLIRKVEQLLAACPADRAAMRARLAGLRAQGASIRAMAYRVALESADTVPDASGSLVRLGFSEFVQEVAAVAIDLFGLDAPQVLRSHGLGYEYLDAFSETIAGGTSEIQRNIIAERLLGLPRGPR
;
A
#
# COMPACT_ATOMS: atom_id res chain seq x y z
N MET A 1 -11.16 28.47 8.33
CA MET A 1 -10.36 27.32 7.85
C MET A 1 -9.63 26.64 9.01
N THR A 2 -8.91 27.34 9.88
CA THR A 2 -8.24 26.80 11.07
C THR A 2 -9.21 26.06 12.01
N ASP A 3 -10.33 26.67 12.38
CA ASP A 3 -11.34 26.09 13.27
C ASP A 3 -11.93 24.77 12.72
N SER A 4 -12.07 24.62 11.41
CA SER A 4 -12.56 23.40 10.76
C SER A 4 -11.55 22.24 10.86
N LEU A 5 -10.24 22.52 10.68
CA LEU A 5 -9.18 21.52 10.78
C LEU A 5 -8.93 21.07 12.22
N ASP A 6 -9.03 22.00 13.19
CA ASP A 6 -8.94 21.68 14.61
C ASP A 6 -10.10 20.81 15.05
N ASN A 7 -11.32 21.07 14.56
CA ASN A 7 -12.49 20.23 14.81
C ASN A 7 -12.31 18.83 14.19
N ALA A 8 -11.81 18.72 12.95
CA ALA A 8 -11.50 17.44 12.33
C ALA A 8 -10.48 16.64 13.14
N ARG A 9 -9.46 17.28 13.68
CA ARG A 9 -8.45 16.66 14.56
C ARG A 9 -9.07 16.17 15.86
N GLN A 10 -9.91 16.97 16.49
CA GLN A 10 -10.59 16.59 17.74
C GLN A 10 -11.52 15.40 17.53
N GLN A 11 -12.31 15.39 16.46
CA GLN A 11 -13.20 14.28 16.10
C GLN A 11 -12.40 12.99 15.85
N ALA A 12 -11.33 13.06 15.05
CA ALA A 12 -10.46 11.91 14.77
C ALA A 12 -9.86 11.34 16.05
N ARG A 13 -9.30 12.20 16.91
CA ARG A 13 -8.69 11.83 18.18
C ARG A 13 -9.70 11.19 19.14
N ALA A 14 -10.88 11.79 19.31
CA ALA A 14 -11.91 11.27 20.18
C ALA A 14 -12.40 9.89 19.73
N TRP A 15 -12.62 9.73 18.41
CA TRP A 15 -13.06 8.45 17.86
C TRP A 15 -11.99 7.37 18.03
N LEU A 16 -10.74 7.66 17.70
CA LEU A 16 -9.63 6.73 17.82
C LEU A 16 -9.40 6.30 19.27
N ALA A 17 -9.44 7.23 20.21
CA ALA A 17 -9.30 6.94 21.65
C ALA A 17 -10.36 5.95 22.16
N ALA A 18 -11.57 5.98 21.59
CA ALA A 18 -12.66 5.09 21.97
C ALA A 18 -12.71 3.76 21.22
N ASN A 19 -12.04 3.66 20.05
CA ASN A 19 -12.29 2.56 19.12
C ASN A 19 -11.04 1.74 18.75
N VAL A 20 -9.82 2.25 18.96
CA VAL A 20 -8.61 1.48 18.67
C VAL A 20 -8.61 0.17 19.46
N PRO A 21 -8.44 -1.00 18.79
CA PRO A 21 -8.41 -2.29 19.48
C PRO A 21 -7.27 -2.36 20.51
N SER A 22 -7.50 -3.02 21.61
CA SER A 22 -6.49 -3.32 22.62
C SER A 22 -5.66 -4.53 22.21
N GLY A 23 -4.33 -4.44 22.35
CA GLY A 23 -3.40 -5.52 22.05
C GLY A 23 -2.94 -5.57 20.58
N PRO A 24 -1.93 -6.40 20.26
CA PRO A 24 -1.42 -6.54 18.93
C PRO A 24 -2.42 -7.27 18.02
N PRO A 25 -2.48 -6.92 16.72
CA PRO A 25 -3.28 -7.69 15.77
C PRO A 25 -2.74 -9.13 15.64
N PRO A 26 -3.61 -10.11 15.35
CA PRO A 26 -3.19 -11.46 14.99
C PRO A 26 -2.31 -11.44 13.74
N GLU A 27 -1.28 -12.29 13.71
CA GLU A 27 -0.23 -12.21 12.70
C GLU A 27 -0.67 -12.77 11.33
N GLU A 28 -1.41 -13.88 11.31
CA GLU A 28 -1.69 -14.65 10.08
C GLU A 28 -3.05 -15.37 10.13
N GLY A 29 -3.50 -15.79 8.95
CA GLY A 29 -4.62 -16.71 8.77
C GLY A 29 -6.00 -16.13 9.11
N PRO A 30 -6.98 -17.00 9.46
CA PRO A 30 -8.37 -16.60 9.68
C PRO A 30 -8.55 -15.56 10.78
N ALA A 31 -7.73 -15.61 11.84
CA ALA A 31 -7.79 -14.64 12.93
C ALA A 31 -7.36 -13.25 12.49
N SER A 32 -6.29 -13.15 11.69
CA SER A 32 -5.85 -11.89 11.09
C SER A 32 -6.90 -11.31 10.15
N ARG A 33 -7.48 -12.15 9.26
CA ARG A 33 -8.59 -11.76 8.39
C ARG A 33 -9.77 -11.19 9.20
N ALA A 34 -10.23 -11.93 10.23
CA ALA A 34 -11.36 -11.51 11.06
C ALA A 34 -11.09 -10.16 11.77
N PHE A 35 -9.87 -9.96 12.26
CA PHE A 35 -9.45 -8.73 12.90
C PHE A 35 -9.49 -7.54 11.93
N VAL A 36 -8.91 -7.69 10.73
CA VAL A 36 -8.87 -6.63 9.71
C VAL A 36 -10.28 -6.24 9.27
N LEU A 37 -11.13 -7.22 8.96
CA LEU A 37 -12.52 -6.97 8.56
C LEU A 37 -13.32 -6.29 9.68
N ALA A 38 -13.15 -6.72 10.94
CA ALA A 38 -13.84 -6.09 12.09
C ALA A 38 -13.37 -4.64 12.32
N TRP A 39 -12.07 -4.38 12.18
CA TRP A 39 -11.53 -3.04 12.30
C TRP A 39 -12.00 -2.13 11.16
N GLN A 40 -11.99 -2.64 9.93
CA GLN A 40 -12.51 -1.93 8.76
C GLN A 40 -14.00 -1.60 8.91
N LYS A 41 -14.82 -2.58 9.32
CA LYS A 41 -16.26 -2.39 9.56
C LYS A 41 -16.51 -1.31 10.60
N ARG A 42 -15.78 -1.32 11.73
CA ARG A 42 -15.91 -0.29 12.78
C ARG A 42 -15.62 1.12 12.25
N GLN A 43 -14.60 1.26 11.40
CA GLN A 43 -14.31 2.53 10.73
C GLN A 43 -15.46 2.94 9.79
N ALA A 44 -16.01 1.99 9.01
CA ALA A 44 -17.08 2.25 8.06
C ALA A 44 -18.37 2.71 8.77
N GLU A 45 -18.80 2.03 9.81
CA GLU A 45 -19.99 2.36 10.61
C GLU A 45 -19.94 3.79 11.18
N SER A 46 -18.74 4.33 11.37
CA SER A 46 -18.52 5.68 11.89
C SER A 46 -18.09 6.70 10.84
N GLY A 47 -18.08 6.32 9.54
CA GLY A 47 -17.69 7.17 8.42
C GLY A 47 -16.19 7.51 8.39
N TRP A 48 -15.33 6.65 8.93
CA TRP A 48 -13.86 6.80 8.91
C TRP A 48 -13.17 5.84 7.93
N ALA A 49 -13.90 4.90 7.32
CA ALA A 49 -13.38 4.15 6.19
C ALA A 49 -13.45 4.99 4.90
N GLY A 50 -12.54 4.72 3.95
CA GLY A 50 -12.53 5.42 2.67
C GLY A 50 -12.50 6.94 2.84
N VAL A 51 -11.64 7.47 3.72
CA VAL A 51 -11.60 8.91 4.04
C VAL A 51 -11.42 9.79 2.81
N SER A 52 -10.69 9.31 1.79
CA SER A 52 -10.48 10.01 0.51
C SER A 52 -11.60 9.79 -0.51
N TRP A 53 -12.45 8.77 -0.32
CA TRP A 53 -13.47 8.44 -1.31
C TRP A 53 -14.58 9.49 -1.36
N PRO A 54 -15.14 9.79 -2.55
CA PRO A 54 -16.30 10.66 -2.68
C PRO A 54 -17.48 10.18 -1.84
N ARG A 55 -18.28 11.12 -1.34
CA ARG A 55 -19.44 10.84 -0.47
C ARG A 55 -20.50 9.98 -1.18
N GLU A 56 -20.67 10.15 -2.48
CA GLU A 56 -21.59 9.37 -3.31
C GLU A 56 -21.27 7.86 -3.33
N PHE A 57 -20.02 7.48 -3.02
CA PHE A 57 -19.59 6.08 -2.89
C PHE A 57 -19.41 5.65 -1.42
N GLY A 58 -20.00 6.37 -0.49
CA GLY A 58 -19.99 6.07 0.94
C GLY A 58 -18.72 6.53 1.68
N GLY A 59 -17.78 7.17 0.99
CA GLY A 59 -16.59 7.74 1.61
C GLY A 59 -16.85 9.04 2.38
N ARG A 60 -15.82 9.54 3.06
CA ARG A 60 -15.92 10.77 3.85
C ARG A 60 -15.83 12.04 2.97
N GLY A 61 -15.25 11.96 1.77
CA GLY A 61 -14.96 13.12 0.92
C GLY A 61 -14.05 14.14 1.62
N ALA A 62 -13.13 13.64 2.44
CA ALA A 62 -12.23 14.49 3.22
C ALA A 62 -11.24 15.20 2.30
N SER A 63 -11.01 16.48 2.56
CA SER A 63 -9.93 17.22 1.92
C SER A 63 -8.57 16.57 2.25
N VAL A 64 -7.55 16.85 1.43
CA VAL A 64 -6.20 16.30 1.65
C VAL A 64 -5.66 16.63 3.05
N LEU A 65 -5.91 17.84 3.56
CA LEU A 65 -5.50 18.21 4.93
C LEU A 65 -6.24 17.41 6.00
N GLU A 66 -7.53 17.16 5.84
CA GLU A 66 -8.30 16.31 6.77
C GLU A 66 -7.83 14.87 6.73
N GLN A 67 -7.48 14.33 5.56
CA GLN A 67 -6.87 13.00 5.41
C GLN A 67 -5.53 12.92 6.15
N ILE A 68 -4.66 13.92 6.00
CA ILE A 68 -3.38 14.00 6.70
C ILE A 68 -3.62 14.02 8.22
N ILE A 69 -4.55 14.84 8.69
CA ILE A 69 -4.92 14.93 10.11
C ILE A 69 -5.41 13.57 10.63
N TRP A 70 -6.27 12.89 9.87
CA TRP A 70 -6.73 11.55 10.21
C TRP A 70 -5.57 10.59 10.40
N PHE A 71 -4.66 10.48 9.43
CA PHE A 71 -3.55 9.56 9.49
C PHE A 71 -2.49 9.94 10.54
N GLU A 72 -2.33 11.22 10.87
CA GLU A 72 -1.51 11.62 12.01
C GLU A 72 -2.10 11.14 13.34
N GLU A 73 -3.39 11.41 13.58
CA GLU A 73 -4.05 10.98 14.82
C GLU A 73 -4.15 9.43 14.89
N TYR A 74 -4.36 8.77 13.75
CA TYR A 74 -4.34 7.31 13.60
C TYR A 74 -3.02 6.70 14.09
N ALA A 75 -1.89 7.22 13.62
CA ALA A 75 -0.57 6.80 14.07
C ALA A 75 -0.30 7.13 15.55
N ARG A 76 -0.76 8.31 16.02
CA ARG A 76 -0.60 8.71 17.42
C ARG A 76 -1.38 7.85 18.37
N ALA A 77 -2.55 7.39 17.97
CA ALA A 77 -3.39 6.49 18.76
C ALA A 77 -2.84 5.04 18.82
N GLY A 78 -1.82 4.71 18.01
CA GLY A 78 -1.30 3.35 17.90
C GLY A 78 -2.29 2.40 17.23
N ALA A 79 -3.12 2.91 16.33
CA ALA A 79 -4.06 2.11 15.56
C ALA A 79 -3.33 1.07 14.67
N PRO A 80 -3.99 -0.04 14.27
CA PRO A 80 -3.40 -1.05 13.39
C PRO A 80 -2.85 -0.43 12.10
N SER A 81 -1.84 -1.06 11.50
CA SER A 81 -1.22 -0.50 10.27
C SER A 81 -2.26 -0.21 9.20
N PRO A 82 -2.28 0.98 8.58
CA PRO A 82 -3.17 1.26 7.45
C PRO A 82 -2.74 0.53 6.16
N LEU A 83 -1.60 -0.17 6.17
CA LEU A 83 -1.11 -1.05 5.10
C LEU A 83 -1.36 -2.53 5.43
N ASP A 84 -2.43 -2.84 6.16
CA ASP A 84 -2.89 -4.20 6.39
C ASP A 84 -3.61 -4.78 5.16
N ALA A 85 -4.24 -5.94 5.31
CA ALA A 85 -4.93 -6.61 4.21
C ALA A 85 -6.11 -5.81 3.60
N SER A 86 -6.60 -4.75 4.26
CA SER A 86 -7.64 -3.86 3.71
C SER A 86 -7.08 -2.81 2.74
N PHE A 87 -5.76 -2.60 2.74
CA PHE A 87 -5.11 -1.53 1.97
C PHE A 87 -5.40 -1.60 0.47
N VAL A 88 -5.26 -2.78 -0.14
CA VAL A 88 -5.49 -2.93 -1.59
C VAL A 88 -6.93 -2.60 -1.96
N GLY A 89 -7.91 -3.06 -1.18
CA GLY A 89 -9.31 -2.70 -1.38
C GLY A 89 -9.54 -1.19 -1.29
N LEU A 90 -9.09 -0.56 -0.21
CA LEU A 90 -9.39 0.85 0.07
C LEU A 90 -8.58 1.85 -0.76
N ASN A 91 -7.33 1.54 -1.09
CA ASN A 91 -6.42 2.50 -1.69
C ASN A 91 -6.02 2.16 -3.13
N HIS A 92 -6.33 0.96 -3.63
CA HIS A 92 -6.09 0.55 -5.02
C HIS A 92 -7.40 0.25 -5.75
N ALA A 93 -8.03 -0.90 -5.46
CA ALA A 93 -9.19 -1.40 -6.19
C ALA A 93 -10.38 -0.44 -6.11
N GLY A 94 -10.72 0.06 -4.92
CA GLY A 94 -11.84 0.99 -4.74
C GLY A 94 -11.69 2.27 -5.55
N PRO A 95 -10.62 3.07 -5.39
CA PRO A 95 -10.38 4.25 -6.21
C PRO A 95 -10.28 3.95 -7.71
N THR A 96 -9.69 2.82 -8.11
CA THR A 96 -9.64 2.39 -9.52
C THR A 96 -11.04 2.10 -10.07
N LEU A 97 -11.89 1.41 -9.29
CA LEU A 97 -13.29 1.17 -9.66
C LEU A 97 -14.09 2.47 -9.73
N ILE A 98 -13.87 3.41 -8.80
CA ILE A 98 -14.49 4.73 -8.83
C ILE A 98 -14.15 5.46 -10.13
N ALA A 99 -12.89 5.41 -10.56
CA ALA A 99 -12.42 6.08 -11.77
C ALA A 99 -12.80 5.36 -13.07
N CYS A 100 -12.65 4.02 -13.11
CA CYS A 100 -12.67 3.25 -14.35
C CYS A 100 -13.75 2.16 -14.41
N GLY A 101 -14.42 1.84 -13.30
CA GLY A 101 -15.39 0.76 -13.22
C GLY A 101 -16.73 1.10 -13.83
N THR A 102 -17.47 0.08 -14.26
CA THR A 102 -18.87 0.20 -14.68
C THR A 102 -19.79 0.48 -13.49
N ALA A 103 -21.00 0.96 -13.72
CA ALA A 103 -21.99 1.19 -12.68
C ALA A 103 -22.29 -0.10 -11.87
N ALA A 104 -22.38 -1.25 -12.55
CA ALA A 104 -22.59 -2.55 -11.89
C ALA A 104 -21.41 -2.96 -11.00
N GLN A 105 -20.15 -2.80 -11.48
CA GLN A 105 -18.95 -3.08 -10.71
C GLN A 105 -18.85 -2.18 -9.46
N LYS A 106 -19.13 -0.88 -9.62
CA LYS A 106 -19.15 0.08 -8.49
C LYS A 106 -20.22 -0.32 -7.46
N ALA A 107 -21.44 -0.56 -7.89
CA ALA A 107 -22.54 -0.92 -7.01
C ALA A 107 -22.30 -2.21 -6.24
N PHE A 108 -21.60 -3.19 -6.84
CA PHE A 108 -21.32 -4.47 -6.20
C PHE A 108 -20.10 -4.41 -5.27
N HIS A 109 -18.98 -3.85 -5.72
CA HIS A 109 -17.71 -3.96 -5.01
C HIS A 109 -17.47 -2.85 -4.00
N LEU A 110 -17.83 -1.59 -4.30
CA LEU A 110 -17.46 -0.48 -3.42
C LEU A 110 -18.05 -0.59 -2.01
N PRO A 111 -19.35 -0.93 -1.83
CA PRO A 111 -19.88 -1.13 -0.47
C PRO A 111 -19.18 -2.26 0.29
N ARG A 112 -18.84 -3.36 -0.40
CA ARG A 112 -18.17 -4.51 0.23
C ARG A 112 -16.76 -4.20 0.70
N ILE A 113 -16.01 -3.44 -0.11
CA ILE A 113 -14.69 -2.94 0.28
C ILE A 113 -14.83 -2.01 1.49
N LEU A 114 -15.71 -1.03 1.40
CA LEU A 114 -15.84 0.00 2.43
C LEU A 114 -16.26 -0.58 3.78
N ASN A 115 -17.23 -1.50 3.79
CA ASN A 115 -17.81 -2.09 4.99
C ASN A 115 -16.99 -3.24 5.60
N GLY A 116 -15.81 -3.57 5.03
CA GLY A 116 -15.02 -4.70 5.51
C GLY A 116 -15.72 -6.04 5.28
N GLU A 117 -16.36 -6.23 4.14
CA GLU A 117 -17.01 -7.47 3.73
C GLU A 117 -16.15 -8.26 2.72
N ALA A 118 -15.18 -7.59 2.08
CA ALA A 118 -14.29 -8.20 1.10
C ALA A 118 -12.88 -7.62 1.18
N LEU A 119 -11.88 -8.50 1.20
CA LEU A 119 -10.46 -8.17 1.10
C LEU A 119 -9.99 -8.34 -0.36
N TRP A 120 -9.05 -7.50 -0.75
CA TRP A 120 -8.47 -7.51 -2.09
C TRP A 120 -6.96 -7.68 -2.03
N CYS A 121 -6.41 -8.41 -2.99
CA CYS A 121 -4.96 -8.47 -3.23
C CYS A 121 -4.62 -7.98 -4.63
N GLN A 122 -3.33 -7.73 -4.89
CA GLN A 122 -2.83 -7.28 -6.18
C GLN A 122 -2.12 -8.41 -6.92
N GLY A 123 -2.41 -8.58 -8.23
CA GLY A 123 -1.78 -9.54 -9.12
C GLY A 123 -1.09 -8.85 -10.30
N PHE A 124 -0.04 -8.06 -10.04
CA PHE A 124 0.69 -7.33 -11.08
C PHE A 124 2.04 -7.99 -11.40
N SER A 125 2.93 -8.03 -10.42
CA SER A 125 4.30 -8.53 -10.60
C SER A 125 4.37 -10.02 -10.96
N GLU A 126 5.40 -10.39 -11.73
CA GLU A 126 5.74 -11.76 -12.11
C GLU A 126 7.21 -12.03 -11.75
N PRO A 127 7.65 -13.31 -11.66
CA PRO A 127 9.05 -13.63 -11.38
C PRO A 127 10.06 -12.93 -12.32
N GLY A 128 9.66 -12.67 -13.57
CA GLY A 128 10.49 -11.98 -14.57
C GLY A 128 10.07 -10.55 -14.89
N ALA A 129 9.08 -9.97 -14.17
CA ALA A 129 8.53 -8.65 -14.48
C ALA A 129 8.03 -7.94 -13.20
N GLY A 130 8.94 -7.29 -12.49
CA GLY A 130 8.64 -6.39 -11.37
C GLY A 130 8.72 -4.94 -11.84
N SER A 131 9.92 -4.36 -11.86
CA SER A 131 10.14 -2.97 -12.30
C SER A 131 9.73 -2.73 -13.76
N ASP A 132 9.91 -3.72 -14.66
CA ASP A 132 9.37 -3.70 -16.02
C ASP A 132 8.00 -4.36 -16.09
N LEU A 133 7.01 -3.76 -15.40
CA LEU A 133 5.64 -4.26 -15.35
C LEU A 133 5.01 -4.42 -16.74
N ALA A 134 5.42 -3.63 -17.72
CA ALA A 134 4.89 -3.72 -19.07
C ALA A 134 5.27 -5.04 -19.79
N SER A 135 6.26 -5.78 -19.27
CA SER A 135 6.75 -7.04 -19.85
C SER A 135 6.09 -8.31 -19.29
N ILE A 136 5.03 -8.18 -18.47
CA ILE A 136 4.31 -9.34 -17.91
C ILE A 136 3.87 -10.33 -18.98
N LYS A 137 3.88 -11.63 -18.62
CA LYS A 137 3.62 -12.76 -19.52
C LYS A 137 2.34 -13.53 -19.20
N THR A 138 1.75 -13.36 -18.02
CA THR A 138 0.45 -13.95 -17.68
C THR A 138 -0.56 -13.57 -18.77
N ARG A 139 -1.13 -14.57 -19.43
CA ARG A 139 -1.99 -14.41 -20.60
C ARG A 139 -3.45 -14.52 -20.25
N GLY A 140 -4.28 -13.69 -20.86
CA GLY A 140 -5.73 -13.83 -20.89
C GLY A 140 -6.18 -14.07 -22.33
N ARG A 141 -6.60 -15.32 -22.63
CA ARG A 141 -7.12 -15.68 -23.96
C ARG A 141 -8.65 -15.51 -23.97
N LEU A 142 -9.15 -14.81 -24.98
CA LEU A 142 -10.58 -14.60 -25.13
C LEU A 142 -11.28 -15.87 -25.66
N GLU A 143 -12.28 -16.35 -24.96
CA GLU A 143 -13.16 -17.46 -25.35
C GLU A 143 -14.63 -17.07 -25.11
N GLY A 144 -15.29 -16.59 -26.17
CA GLY A 144 -16.66 -16.06 -26.06
C GLY A 144 -16.69 -14.82 -25.16
N ASP A 145 -17.46 -14.89 -24.08
CA ASP A 145 -17.61 -13.84 -23.05
C ASP A 145 -16.70 -14.01 -21.83
N THR A 146 -15.66 -14.83 -21.95
CA THR A 146 -14.77 -15.23 -20.87
C THR A 146 -13.32 -15.01 -21.27
N LEU A 147 -12.48 -14.55 -20.32
CA LEU A 147 -11.04 -14.62 -20.40
C LEU A 147 -10.56 -15.88 -19.70
N VAL A 148 -9.80 -16.72 -20.40
CA VAL A 148 -9.08 -17.87 -19.84
C VAL A 148 -7.66 -17.43 -19.53
N VAL A 149 -7.29 -17.46 -18.26
CA VAL A 149 -6.04 -16.92 -17.74
C VAL A 149 -5.07 -18.05 -17.40
N ASP A 150 -3.85 -17.94 -17.95
CA ASP A 150 -2.71 -18.83 -17.66
C ASP A 150 -1.49 -18.00 -17.27
N GLY A 151 -0.82 -18.34 -16.18
CA GLY A 151 0.38 -17.63 -15.78
C GLY A 151 0.75 -17.77 -14.31
N HIS A 152 1.63 -16.86 -13.86
CA HIS A 152 2.19 -16.88 -12.52
C HIS A 152 2.43 -15.45 -12.04
N LYS A 153 1.81 -15.08 -10.92
CA LYS A 153 2.03 -13.82 -10.21
C LYS A 153 2.79 -14.07 -8.91
N ILE A 154 3.57 -13.06 -8.48
CA ILE A 154 4.38 -13.14 -7.26
C ILE A 154 4.31 -11.84 -6.48
N TRP A 155 4.64 -11.89 -5.21
CA TRP A 155 4.63 -10.76 -4.26
C TRP A 155 3.23 -10.20 -4.01
N SER A 156 2.19 -11.01 -4.19
CA SER A 156 0.81 -10.63 -3.91
C SER A 156 0.56 -10.65 -2.40
N SER A 157 0.50 -9.44 -1.80
CA SER A 157 0.29 -9.32 -0.35
C SER A 157 -1.09 -9.83 0.03
N TYR A 158 -1.16 -10.65 1.11
CA TYR A 158 -2.39 -11.16 1.71
C TYR A 158 -3.32 -11.93 0.75
N ALA A 159 -2.78 -12.50 -0.33
CA ALA A 159 -3.59 -13.21 -1.32
C ALA A 159 -4.22 -14.51 -0.76
N ASP A 160 -3.64 -15.07 0.28
CA ASP A 160 -4.15 -16.26 1.00
C ASP A 160 -5.43 -16.00 1.81
N ILE A 161 -5.74 -14.75 2.09
CA ILE A 161 -6.95 -14.34 2.82
C ILE A 161 -7.85 -13.38 2.02
N ALA A 162 -7.49 -13.05 0.77
CA ALA A 162 -8.26 -12.16 -0.09
C ALA A 162 -9.46 -12.85 -0.75
N ASP A 163 -10.52 -12.09 -1.01
CA ASP A 163 -11.71 -12.54 -1.76
C ASP A 163 -11.59 -12.23 -3.25
N TYR A 164 -10.94 -11.13 -3.58
CA TYR A 164 -10.76 -10.64 -4.95
C TYR A 164 -9.32 -10.19 -5.19
N GLN A 165 -8.93 -10.25 -6.46
CA GLN A 165 -7.66 -9.74 -6.91
C GLN A 165 -7.86 -8.70 -8.02
N GLU A 166 -7.13 -7.61 -7.94
CA GLU A 166 -6.87 -6.73 -9.07
C GLU A 166 -5.77 -7.35 -9.92
N LEU A 167 -6.14 -7.98 -11.03
CA LEU A 167 -5.25 -8.78 -11.86
C LEU A 167 -4.92 -8.07 -13.18
N LEU A 168 -3.64 -7.98 -13.51
CA LEU A 168 -3.16 -7.46 -14.79
C LEU A 168 -2.67 -8.61 -15.67
N VAL A 169 -3.26 -8.77 -16.86
CA VAL A 169 -2.96 -9.84 -17.82
C VAL A 169 -2.70 -9.30 -19.23
N ARG A 170 -2.00 -10.08 -20.02
CA ARG A 170 -1.76 -9.79 -21.43
C ARG A 170 -2.84 -10.43 -22.28
N THR A 171 -3.65 -9.63 -22.96
CA THR A 171 -4.80 -10.08 -23.76
C THR A 171 -4.61 -9.94 -25.28
N ASP A 172 -3.63 -9.14 -25.72
CA ASP A 172 -3.28 -9.05 -27.12
C ASP A 172 -1.85 -9.60 -27.35
N PRO A 173 -1.69 -10.79 -27.97
CA PRO A 173 -0.39 -11.38 -28.22
C PRO A 173 0.42 -10.65 -29.33
N GLN A 174 -0.23 -9.82 -30.15
CA GLN A 174 0.39 -9.10 -31.25
C GLN A 174 0.84 -7.70 -30.85
N ALA A 175 0.16 -7.09 -29.89
CA ALA A 175 0.53 -5.77 -29.38
C ALA A 175 1.79 -5.85 -28.50
N LYS A 176 2.69 -4.91 -28.70
CA LYS A 176 3.92 -4.81 -27.89
C LYS A 176 3.68 -4.05 -26.61
N SER A 177 4.37 -4.50 -25.53
CA SER A 177 4.44 -3.79 -24.25
C SER A 177 3.07 -3.53 -23.60
N SER A 178 2.86 -2.32 -23.09
CA SER A 178 1.69 -1.91 -22.29
C SER A 178 0.34 -1.91 -23.02
N ARG A 179 0.34 -1.83 -24.36
CA ARG A 179 -0.90 -1.80 -25.16
C ARG A 179 -1.65 -3.14 -25.22
N ALA A 180 -1.02 -4.20 -24.75
CA ALA A 180 -1.58 -5.55 -24.76
C ALA A 180 -2.25 -5.94 -23.43
N LEU A 181 -2.33 -5.03 -22.47
CA LEU A 181 -2.71 -5.36 -21.11
C LEU A 181 -4.18 -5.07 -20.83
N THR A 182 -4.78 -5.92 -19.99
CA THR A 182 -6.12 -5.76 -19.46
C THR A 182 -6.09 -5.89 -17.94
N TRP A 183 -6.76 -4.98 -17.25
CA TRP A 183 -7.00 -5.03 -15.82
C TRP A 183 -8.34 -5.73 -15.58
N ILE A 184 -8.36 -6.79 -14.75
CA ILE A 184 -9.56 -7.61 -14.54
C ILE A 184 -9.72 -7.97 -13.07
N ILE A 185 -10.98 -7.99 -12.59
CA ILE A 185 -11.33 -8.47 -11.26
C ILE A 185 -11.33 -10.00 -11.28
N CYS A 186 -10.44 -10.63 -10.52
CA CYS A 186 -10.38 -12.08 -10.36
C CYS A 186 -10.90 -12.47 -8.97
N PRO A 187 -12.04 -13.20 -8.86
CA PRO A 187 -12.43 -13.82 -7.60
C PRO A 187 -11.40 -14.90 -7.20
N MET A 188 -10.95 -14.89 -5.94
CA MET A 188 -9.87 -15.78 -5.49
C MET A 188 -10.29 -17.24 -5.33
N GLU A 189 -11.60 -17.54 -5.31
CA GLU A 189 -12.14 -18.90 -5.27
C GLU A 189 -12.32 -19.51 -6.68
N THR A 190 -11.92 -18.81 -7.75
CA THR A 190 -12.09 -19.30 -9.12
C THR A 190 -11.30 -20.60 -9.34
N PRO A 191 -11.91 -21.68 -9.89
CA PRO A 191 -11.21 -22.92 -10.18
C PRO A 191 -9.99 -22.73 -11.07
N GLY A 192 -8.90 -23.47 -10.79
CA GLY A 192 -7.62 -23.35 -11.49
C GLY A 192 -6.65 -22.34 -10.85
N LEU A 193 -7.08 -21.60 -9.82
CA LEU A 193 -6.24 -20.70 -9.07
C LEU A 193 -5.60 -21.41 -7.87
N THR A 194 -4.28 -21.26 -7.70
CA THR A 194 -3.54 -21.81 -6.56
C THR A 194 -2.70 -20.70 -5.92
N VAL A 195 -2.92 -20.46 -4.64
CA VAL A 195 -2.16 -19.51 -3.82
C VAL A 195 -1.13 -20.26 -2.99
N ARG A 196 0.12 -19.78 -2.98
CA ARG A 196 1.21 -20.30 -2.14
C ARG A 196 1.87 -19.18 -1.36
N PRO A 197 1.81 -19.19 -0.03
CA PRO A 197 2.53 -18.22 0.80
C PRO A 197 4.04 -18.30 0.62
N ILE A 198 4.70 -17.15 0.62
CA ILE A 198 6.16 -17.01 0.54
C ILE A 198 6.71 -16.70 1.91
N LYS A 199 7.59 -17.55 2.43
CA LYS A 199 8.33 -17.25 3.65
C LYS A 199 9.47 -16.28 3.33
N THR A 200 9.44 -15.10 3.93
CA THR A 200 10.50 -14.09 3.80
C THR A 200 11.60 -14.30 4.84
N MET A 201 12.70 -13.56 4.72
CA MET A 201 13.76 -13.57 5.75
C MET A 201 13.27 -12.98 7.09
N ALA A 202 12.22 -12.15 7.09
CA ALA A 202 11.60 -11.65 8.31
C ALA A 202 10.66 -12.66 8.97
N GLY A 203 10.25 -13.72 8.26
CA GLY A 203 9.47 -14.84 8.80
C GLY A 203 8.02 -14.90 8.32
N PRO A 204 7.13 -13.97 8.67
CA PRO A 204 5.69 -14.05 8.36
C PRO A 204 5.36 -14.13 6.86
N HIS A 205 4.22 -14.76 6.55
CA HIS A 205 3.75 -14.98 5.19
C HIS A 205 2.90 -13.81 4.67
N LYS A 206 3.49 -12.62 4.59
CA LYS A 206 2.81 -11.43 4.06
C LYS A 206 2.56 -11.52 2.55
N TYR A 207 3.45 -12.20 1.81
CA TYR A 207 3.44 -12.27 0.36
C TYR A 207 3.13 -13.67 -0.13
N CYS A 208 2.48 -13.77 -1.30
CA CYS A 208 2.14 -15.03 -1.94
C CYS A 208 2.58 -15.07 -3.40
N GLU A 209 2.78 -16.29 -3.90
CA GLU A 209 2.73 -16.63 -5.32
C GLU A 209 1.31 -17.06 -5.68
N ILE A 210 0.89 -16.76 -6.90
CA ILE A 210 -0.42 -17.17 -7.42
C ILE A 210 -0.24 -17.77 -8.80
N PHE A 211 -0.66 -19.02 -8.96
CA PHE A 211 -0.63 -19.75 -10.21
C PHE A 211 -2.03 -19.80 -10.82
N TYR A 212 -2.09 -19.62 -12.12
CA TYR A 212 -3.32 -19.64 -12.91
C TYR A 212 -3.19 -20.77 -13.94
N ASP A 213 -4.08 -21.75 -13.87
CA ASP A 213 -4.19 -22.87 -14.79
C ASP A 213 -5.60 -22.89 -15.39
N ALA A 214 -5.72 -22.34 -16.60
CA ALA A 214 -6.97 -22.16 -17.32
C ALA A 214 -8.09 -21.48 -16.49
N VAL A 215 -7.74 -20.50 -15.66
CA VAL A 215 -8.68 -19.78 -14.80
C VAL A 215 -9.66 -18.97 -15.64
N ARG A 216 -10.96 -19.25 -15.51
CA ARG A 216 -12.02 -18.68 -16.35
C ARG A 216 -12.68 -17.48 -15.65
N ILE A 217 -12.50 -16.28 -16.21
CA ILE A 217 -13.01 -15.02 -15.65
C ILE A 217 -13.95 -14.36 -16.65
N PRO A 218 -15.21 -14.03 -16.29
CA PRO A 218 -16.14 -13.35 -17.18
C PRO A 218 -15.63 -11.98 -17.67
N LEU A 219 -15.90 -11.63 -18.91
CA LEU A 219 -15.54 -10.31 -19.46
C LEU A 219 -16.21 -9.14 -18.74
N SER A 220 -17.33 -9.38 -18.06
CA SER A 220 -17.96 -8.37 -17.20
C SER A 220 -17.08 -7.91 -16.04
N ASN A 221 -16.01 -8.67 -15.72
CA ASN A 221 -15.02 -8.32 -14.69
C ASN A 221 -13.88 -7.45 -15.23
N VAL A 222 -13.80 -7.18 -16.53
CA VAL A 222 -12.81 -6.25 -17.10
C VAL A 222 -13.13 -4.82 -16.65
N VAL A 223 -12.11 -4.11 -16.18
CA VAL A 223 -12.23 -2.72 -15.73
C VAL A 223 -11.47 -1.81 -16.70
N GLY A 224 -12.11 -0.71 -17.10
CA GLY A 224 -11.51 0.25 -18.02
C GLY A 224 -11.45 -0.18 -19.48
N GLY A 225 -11.88 -1.41 -19.81
CA GLY A 225 -11.93 -1.96 -21.16
C GLY A 225 -10.82 -2.95 -21.50
N LEU A 226 -11.12 -3.83 -22.46
CA LEU A 226 -10.16 -4.81 -22.98
C LEU A 226 -8.98 -4.11 -23.67
N ASN A 227 -7.74 -4.58 -23.43
CA ASN A 227 -6.49 -3.99 -23.92
C ASN A 227 -6.24 -2.54 -23.46
N ASN A 228 -7.00 -2.04 -22.50
CA ASN A 228 -6.81 -0.73 -21.88
C ASN A 228 -6.36 -0.82 -20.41
N GLY A 229 -5.73 -1.94 -20.04
CA GLY A 229 -5.31 -2.21 -18.66
C GLY A 229 -4.12 -1.36 -18.20
N TRP A 230 -3.27 -0.83 -19.11
CA TRP A 230 -2.15 -0.02 -18.69
C TRP A 230 -2.57 1.34 -18.10
N PRO A 231 -3.42 2.15 -18.73
CA PRO A 231 -3.94 3.37 -18.09
C PRO A 231 -4.66 3.08 -16.76
N THR A 232 -5.44 1.99 -16.70
CA THR A 232 -6.12 1.56 -15.48
C THR A 232 -5.12 1.22 -14.37
N ALA A 233 -4.06 0.45 -14.67
CA ALA A 233 -3.00 0.12 -13.72
C ALA A 233 -2.21 1.35 -13.28
N MET A 234 -1.95 2.32 -14.17
CA MET A 234 -1.30 3.58 -13.82
C MET A 234 -2.16 4.41 -12.88
N SER A 235 -3.49 4.41 -13.04
CA SER A 235 -4.43 5.01 -12.10
C SER A 235 -4.34 4.35 -10.72
N THR A 236 -4.35 3.00 -10.67
CA THR A 236 -4.17 2.24 -9.43
C THR A 236 -2.89 2.64 -8.70
N LEU A 237 -1.75 2.64 -9.41
CA LEU A 237 -0.44 2.98 -8.84
C LEU A 237 -0.31 4.47 -8.44
N ALA A 238 -1.13 5.35 -9.00
CA ALA A 238 -1.20 6.75 -8.55
C ALA A 238 -1.88 6.86 -7.18
N PHE A 239 -2.93 6.08 -6.94
CA PHE A 239 -3.63 6.04 -5.66
C PHE A 239 -2.80 5.42 -4.53
N GLU A 240 -1.89 4.49 -4.84
CA GLU A 240 -0.95 3.89 -3.88
C GLU A 240 -0.10 4.95 -3.15
N ARG A 241 0.19 6.07 -3.79
CA ARG A 241 0.98 7.19 -3.26
C ARG A 241 0.15 8.18 -2.44
N GLY A 242 -1.02 7.77 -1.98
CA GLY A 242 -1.94 8.60 -1.21
C GLY A 242 -1.48 8.94 0.21
N THR A 243 -2.37 9.59 0.94
CA THR A 243 -2.12 10.13 2.30
C THR A 243 -1.93 9.07 3.38
N ALA A 244 -2.28 7.79 3.13
CA ALA A 244 -2.10 6.69 4.09
C ALA A 244 -0.63 6.50 4.52
N SER A 245 0.32 6.81 3.63
CA SER A 245 1.76 6.78 3.93
C SER A 245 2.17 7.74 5.04
N VAL A 246 1.39 8.79 5.30
CA VAL A 246 1.62 9.74 6.41
C VAL A 246 1.58 9.02 7.75
N ALA A 247 0.66 8.07 7.95
CA ALA A 247 0.59 7.32 9.20
C ALA A 247 1.88 6.53 9.49
N LEU A 248 2.43 5.88 8.47
CA LEU A 248 3.69 5.15 8.60
C LEU A 248 4.85 6.08 8.94
N MET A 249 4.90 7.22 8.27
CA MET A 249 5.94 8.22 8.50
C MET A 249 5.89 8.78 9.93
N ILE A 250 4.70 9.09 10.45
CA ILE A 250 4.52 9.54 11.84
C ILE A 250 4.91 8.42 12.82
N GLY A 251 4.52 7.16 12.53
CA GLY A 251 4.92 6.00 13.32
C GLY A 251 6.45 5.87 13.40
N LEU A 252 7.14 6.02 12.27
CA LEU A 252 8.60 5.92 12.20
C LEU A 252 9.31 7.08 12.91
N ILE A 253 8.81 8.33 12.78
CA ILE A 253 9.34 9.48 13.53
C ILE A 253 9.18 9.25 15.05
N ARG A 254 8.02 8.76 15.50
CA ARG A 254 7.80 8.41 16.91
C ARG A 254 8.78 7.32 17.38
N LYS A 255 9.09 6.34 16.51
CA LYS A 255 10.09 5.34 16.83
C LYS A 255 11.47 5.95 17.03
N VAL A 256 11.89 6.89 16.19
CA VAL A 256 13.16 7.64 16.41
C VAL A 256 13.16 8.36 17.75
N GLU A 257 12.05 9.00 18.14
CA GLU A 257 11.93 9.63 19.47
C GLU A 257 12.06 8.61 20.61
N GLN A 258 11.45 7.43 20.47
CA GLN A 258 11.57 6.35 21.46
C GLN A 258 13.00 5.83 21.56
N LEU A 259 13.70 5.64 20.43
CA LEU A 259 15.10 5.24 20.38
C LEU A 259 15.99 6.31 21.03
N LEU A 260 15.74 7.60 20.77
CA LEU A 260 16.45 8.70 21.37
C LEU A 260 16.26 8.77 22.89
N ALA A 261 15.04 8.53 23.37
CA ALA A 261 14.74 8.46 24.79
C ALA A 261 15.40 7.26 25.48
N ALA A 262 15.49 6.12 24.78
CA ALA A 262 16.14 4.90 25.29
C ALA A 262 17.68 4.94 25.21
N CYS A 263 18.25 5.87 24.43
CA CYS A 263 19.69 5.95 24.21
C CYS A 263 20.40 6.56 25.46
N PRO A 264 21.37 5.84 26.07
CA PRO A 264 22.14 6.35 27.19
C PRO A 264 22.80 7.70 26.92
N ALA A 265 22.89 8.55 27.95
CA ALA A 265 23.39 9.92 27.81
C ALA A 265 24.88 9.97 27.42
N ASP A 266 25.66 8.97 27.84
CA ASP A 266 27.10 8.81 27.56
C ASP A 266 27.38 8.32 26.12
N ARG A 267 26.39 7.82 25.39
CA ARG A 267 26.55 7.40 23.99
C ARG A 267 26.38 8.59 23.02
N ALA A 268 27.23 9.61 23.14
CA ALA A 268 27.11 10.89 22.42
C ALA A 268 27.02 10.72 20.89
N ALA A 269 27.82 9.86 20.29
CA ALA A 269 27.81 9.59 18.84
C ALA A 269 26.48 8.96 18.38
N MET A 270 25.92 8.03 19.15
CA MET A 270 24.62 7.42 18.85
C MET A 270 23.48 8.44 18.97
N ARG A 271 23.50 9.28 20.01
CA ARG A 271 22.54 10.36 20.19
C ARG A 271 22.59 11.37 19.04
N ALA A 272 23.77 11.72 18.56
CA ALA A 272 23.95 12.61 17.40
C ALA A 272 23.37 11.96 16.12
N ARG A 273 23.59 10.66 15.90
CA ARG A 273 23.01 9.91 14.78
C ARG A 273 21.49 9.89 14.85
N LEU A 274 20.91 9.60 16.01
CA LEU A 274 19.45 9.63 16.22
C LEU A 274 18.85 11.04 16.05
N ALA A 275 19.55 12.10 16.48
CA ALA A 275 19.13 13.48 16.23
C ALA A 275 19.13 13.82 14.73
N GLY A 276 20.11 13.32 13.97
CA GLY A 276 20.14 13.40 12.51
C GLY A 276 18.93 12.73 11.86
N LEU A 277 18.61 11.50 12.29
CA LEU A 277 17.42 10.78 11.80
C LEU A 277 16.11 11.52 12.14
N ARG A 278 16.03 12.14 13.30
CA ARG A 278 14.89 12.99 13.68
C ARG A 278 14.71 14.15 12.71
N ALA A 279 15.78 14.85 12.35
CA ALA A 279 15.76 15.94 11.39
C ALA A 279 15.39 15.45 9.98
N GLN A 280 15.92 14.31 9.55
CA GLN A 280 15.59 13.67 8.28
C GLN A 280 14.10 13.31 8.21
N GLY A 281 13.56 12.66 9.25
CA GLY A 281 12.14 12.31 9.33
C GLY A 281 11.24 13.55 9.25
N ALA A 282 11.60 14.64 9.94
CA ALA A 282 10.88 15.91 9.86
C ALA A 282 10.90 16.51 8.46
N SER A 283 12.03 16.41 7.75
CA SER A 283 12.18 16.90 6.37
C SER A 283 11.32 16.09 5.38
N ILE A 284 11.32 14.74 5.48
CA ILE A 284 10.49 13.87 4.65
C ILE A 284 9.01 14.15 4.91
N ARG A 285 8.62 14.33 6.17
CA ARG A 285 7.25 14.70 6.53
C ARG A 285 6.84 16.03 5.90
N ALA A 286 7.66 17.08 6.00
CA ALA A 286 7.37 18.36 5.40
C ALA A 286 7.20 18.26 3.88
N MET A 287 8.05 17.45 3.21
CA MET A 287 7.96 17.18 1.78
C MET A 287 6.66 16.44 1.43
N ALA A 288 6.25 15.43 2.23
CA ALA A 288 4.99 14.71 2.01
C ALA A 288 3.77 15.62 2.11
N TYR A 289 3.75 16.54 3.08
CA TYR A 289 2.68 17.55 3.20
C TYR A 289 2.64 18.47 1.98
N ARG A 290 3.79 18.94 1.53
CA ARG A 290 3.87 19.81 0.34
C ARG A 290 3.32 19.09 -0.89
N VAL A 291 3.80 17.86 -1.15
CA VAL A 291 3.35 17.05 -2.29
C VAL A 291 1.84 16.77 -2.21
N ALA A 292 1.33 16.43 -1.03
CA ALA A 292 -0.09 16.17 -0.86
C ALA A 292 -0.95 17.40 -1.13
N LEU A 293 -0.50 18.58 -0.71
CA LEU A 293 -1.21 19.86 -0.96
C LEU A 293 -1.14 20.29 -2.42
N GLU A 294 0.01 20.15 -3.06
CA GLU A 294 0.19 20.48 -4.47
C GLU A 294 -0.61 19.53 -5.40
N SER A 295 -0.79 18.26 -4.99
CA SER A 295 -1.54 17.27 -5.76
C SER A 295 -3.06 17.36 -5.58
N ALA A 296 -3.58 18.17 -4.65
CA ALA A 296 -5.01 18.32 -4.39
C ALA A 296 -5.79 18.86 -5.60
N ASP A 297 -5.16 19.73 -6.41
CA ASP A 297 -5.78 20.41 -7.55
C ASP A 297 -5.17 20.00 -8.90
N THR A 298 -4.23 19.07 -8.93
CA THR A 298 -3.50 18.67 -10.14
C THR A 298 -3.38 17.15 -10.27
N VAL A 299 -3.11 16.67 -11.50
CA VAL A 299 -2.72 15.27 -11.72
C VAL A 299 -1.44 15.01 -10.91
N PRO A 300 -1.38 13.92 -10.10
CA PRO A 300 -0.18 13.60 -9.34
C PRO A 300 1.05 13.59 -10.23
N ASP A 301 1.98 14.47 -9.97
CA ASP A 301 3.25 14.55 -10.69
C ASP A 301 4.27 13.52 -10.12
N ALA A 302 5.51 13.60 -10.59
CA ALA A 302 6.56 12.72 -10.13
C ALA A 302 7.07 13.05 -8.70
N SER A 303 6.56 14.09 -8.04
CA SER A 303 7.02 14.54 -6.71
C SER A 303 6.76 13.53 -5.61
N GLY A 304 5.72 12.68 -5.74
CA GLY A 304 5.50 11.53 -4.87
C GLY A 304 6.68 10.56 -4.82
N SER A 305 7.49 10.50 -5.88
CA SER A 305 8.71 9.68 -5.92
C SER A 305 9.80 10.19 -4.99
N LEU A 306 9.88 11.51 -4.73
CA LEU A 306 10.80 12.08 -3.74
C LEU A 306 10.47 11.60 -2.33
N VAL A 307 9.17 11.62 -1.99
CA VAL A 307 8.68 11.16 -0.68
C VAL A 307 8.92 9.67 -0.53
N ARG A 308 8.57 8.87 -1.56
CA ARG A 308 8.74 7.41 -1.54
C ARG A 308 10.21 7.01 -1.37
N LEU A 309 11.12 7.62 -2.14
CA LEU A 309 12.56 7.38 -2.06
C LEU A 309 13.10 7.71 -0.67
N GLY A 310 12.84 8.94 -0.19
CA GLY A 310 13.31 9.37 1.12
C GLY A 310 12.75 8.50 2.26
N PHE A 311 11.46 8.17 2.20
CA PHE A 311 10.82 7.34 3.22
C PHE A 311 11.38 5.91 3.25
N SER A 312 11.49 5.23 2.10
CA SER A 312 11.95 3.85 2.05
C SER A 312 13.39 3.67 2.54
N GLU A 313 14.29 4.60 2.21
CA GLU A 313 15.65 4.58 2.72
C GLU A 313 15.71 4.93 4.22
N PHE A 314 14.88 5.86 4.67
CA PHE A 314 14.77 6.23 6.09
C PHE A 314 14.29 5.06 6.97
N VAL A 315 13.37 4.21 6.48
CA VAL A 315 12.95 2.99 7.20
C VAL A 315 14.14 2.08 7.49
N GLN A 316 14.99 1.83 6.49
CA GLN A 316 16.19 0.99 6.66
C GLN A 316 17.20 1.60 7.64
N GLU A 317 17.44 2.91 7.54
CA GLU A 317 18.37 3.60 8.45
C GLU A 317 17.89 3.55 9.90
N VAL A 318 16.61 3.80 10.16
CA VAL A 318 16.02 3.72 11.51
C VAL A 318 16.11 2.31 12.06
N ALA A 319 15.80 1.30 11.25
CA ALA A 319 15.88 -0.09 11.66
C ALA A 319 17.32 -0.53 11.98
N ALA A 320 18.29 -0.13 11.17
CA ALA A 320 19.72 -0.41 11.42
C ALA A 320 20.19 0.25 12.71
N VAL A 321 19.85 1.53 12.93
CA VAL A 321 20.24 2.25 14.17
C VAL A 321 19.61 1.62 15.40
N ALA A 322 18.39 1.08 15.31
CA ALA A 322 17.75 0.39 16.41
C ALA A 322 18.54 -0.88 16.81
N ILE A 323 19.01 -1.67 15.84
CA ILE A 323 19.87 -2.83 16.09
C ILE A 323 21.22 -2.40 16.71
N ASP A 324 21.86 -1.36 16.16
CA ASP A 324 23.13 -0.82 16.69
C ASP A 324 22.99 -0.30 18.13
N LEU A 325 21.82 0.24 18.48
CA LEU A 325 21.57 0.79 19.82
C LEU A 325 21.43 -0.31 20.87
N PHE A 326 20.69 -1.37 20.59
CA PHE A 326 20.33 -2.40 21.56
C PHE A 326 21.25 -3.63 21.49
N GLY A 327 21.85 -3.93 20.33
CA GLY A 327 22.59 -5.16 20.07
C GLY A 327 21.68 -6.34 19.70
N LEU A 328 22.26 -7.33 19.01
CA LEU A 328 21.53 -8.46 18.44
C LEU A 328 20.87 -9.37 19.49
N ASP A 329 21.46 -9.48 20.68
CA ASP A 329 21.00 -10.39 21.74
C ASP A 329 19.95 -9.75 22.66
N ALA A 330 19.55 -8.50 22.40
CA ALA A 330 18.59 -7.82 23.23
C ALA A 330 17.17 -8.42 23.08
N PRO A 331 16.41 -8.60 24.18
CA PRO A 331 15.06 -9.18 24.14
C PRO A 331 14.11 -8.47 23.18
N GLN A 332 14.20 -7.14 23.06
CA GLN A 332 13.40 -6.36 22.11
C GLN A 332 13.77 -6.61 20.64
N VAL A 333 14.95 -7.17 20.36
CA VAL A 333 15.37 -7.57 19.00
C VAL A 333 14.91 -8.99 18.71
N LEU A 334 15.02 -9.89 19.68
CA LEU A 334 14.76 -11.33 19.49
C LEU A 334 13.27 -11.71 19.54
N ARG A 335 12.42 -10.86 20.13
CA ARG A 335 10.98 -11.16 20.21
C ARG A 335 10.35 -11.18 18.82
N SER A 336 9.28 -11.96 18.67
CA SER A 336 8.42 -11.92 17.49
C SER A 336 7.95 -10.48 17.23
N HIS A 337 7.99 -10.05 15.96
CA HIS A 337 7.72 -8.66 15.55
C HIS A 337 8.49 -7.59 16.36
N GLY A 338 9.69 -7.96 16.83
CA GLY A 338 10.63 -7.03 17.49
C GLY A 338 11.48 -6.28 16.48
N LEU A 339 12.51 -5.60 17.00
CA LEU A 339 13.44 -4.79 16.18
C LEU A 339 14.17 -5.61 15.12
N GLY A 340 14.45 -6.92 15.39
CA GLY A 340 15.07 -7.82 14.42
C GLY A 340 14.15 -8.10 13.23
N TYR A 341 12.87 -8.35 13.49
CA TYR A 341 11.85 -8.46 12.44
C TYR A 341 11.79 -7.18 11.60
N GLU A 342 11.66 -6.03 12.24
CA GLU A 342 11.57 -4.73 11.55
C GLU A 342 12.82 -4.45 10.70
N TYR A 343 14.01 -4.83 11.17
CA TYR A 343 15.25 -4.69 10.41
C TYR A 343 15.23 -5.55 9.14
N LEU A 344 14.81 -6.81 9.25
CA LEU A 344 14.73 -7.70 8.09
C LEU A 344 13.61 -7.32 7.12
N ASP A 345 12.46 -6.86 7.61
CA ASP A 345 11.34 -6.41 6.79
C ASP A 345 11.63 -5.08 6.06
N ALA A 346 12.45 -4.21 6.66
CA ALA A 346 12.82 -2.90 6.12
C ALA A 346 13.44 -2.96 4.71
N PHE A 347 14.09 -4.10 4.35
CA PHE A 347 14.67 -4.27 3.02
C PHE A 347 13.59 -4.34 1.92
N SER A 348 12.38 -4.77 2.24
CA SER A 348 11.26 -4.78 1.30
C SER A 348 10.84 -3.37 0.87
N GLU A 349 11.03 -2.37 1.72
CA GLU A 349 10.58 -1.00 1.48
C GLU A 349 11.30 -0.29 0.33
N THR A 350 12.55 -0.63 0.06
CA THR A 350 13.30 -0.08 -1.09
C THR A 350 13.07 -0.86 -2.40
N ILE A 351 12.22 -1.89 -2.36
CA ILE A 351 11.87 -2.75 -3.51
C ILE A 351 10.40 -2.55 -3.90
N ALA A 352 9.48 -2.64 -2.96
CA ALA A 352 8.04 -2.53 -3.18
C ALA A 352 7.62 -1.12 -3.63
N GLY A 353 6.50 -0.99 -4.33
CA GLY A 353 5.98 0.31 -4.80
C GLY A 353 6.89 1.06 -5.79
N GLY A 354 7.78 0.31 -6.48
CA GLY A 354 8.87 0.82 -7.32
C GLY A 354 10.18 0.98 -6.55
N THR A 355 11.23 0.28 -7.03
CA THR A 355 12.54 0.27 -6.36
C THR A 355 13.15 1.67 -6.23
N SER A 356 14.10 1.83 -5.30
CA SER A 356 14.85 3.10 -5.16
C SER A 356 15.43 3.59 -6.49
N GLU A 357 15.90 2.67 -7.36
CA GLU A 357 16.42 2.99 -8.70
C GLU A 357 15.31 3.49 -9.63
N ILE A 358 14.13 2.86 -9.61
CA ILE A 358 12.97 3.32 -10.38
C ILE A 358 12.51 4.70 -9.90
N GLN A 359 12.48 4.94 -8.58
CA GLN A 359 12.14 6.26 -8.05
C GLN A 359 13.15 7.33 -8.50
N ARG A 360 14.47 7.02 -8.46
CA ARG A 360 15.52 7.92 -8.98
C ARG A 360 15.35 8.20 -10.47
N ASN A 361 15.02 7.20 -11.27
CA ASN A 361 14.76 7.39 -12.71
C ASN A 361 13.55 8.29 -12.95
N ILE A 362 12.46 8.09 -12.22
CA ILE A 362 11.26 8.96 -12.31
C ILE A 362 11.61 10.40 -11.93
N ILE A 363 12.35 10.61 -10.85
CA ILE A 363 12.81 11.94 -10.42
C ILE A 363 13.70 12.58 -11.50
N ALA A 364 14.70 11.84 -11.99
CA ALA A 364 15.61 12.32 -13.00
C ALA A 364 14.90 12.72 -14.30
N GLU A 365 14.06 11.83 -14.83
CA GLU A 365 13.42 12.03 -16.13
C GLU A 365 12.24 13.00 -16.08
N ARG A 366 11.41 12.95 -15.04
CA ARG A 366 10.13 13.68 -15.00
C ARG A 366 10.16 14.95 -14.17
N LEU A 367 10.97 15.03 -13.11
CA LEU A 367 11.10 16.25 -12.31
C LEU A 367 12.28 17.11 -12.77
N LEU A 368 13.43 16.50 -13.05
CA LEU A 368 14.63 17.24 -13.43
C LEU A 368 14.79 17.37 -14.96
N GLY A 369 13.96 16.72 -15.77
CA GLY A 369 14.01 16.80 -17.21
C GLY A 369 15.29 16.21 -17.82
N LEU A 370 15.99 15.32 -17.10
CA LEU A 370 17.21 14.69 -17.61
C LEU A 370 16.89 13.66 -18.69
N PRO A 371 17.81 13.44 -19.66
CA PRO A 371 17.61 12.47 -20.70
C PRO A 371 17.51 11.04 -20.14
N ARG A 372 16.69 10.22 -20.78
CA ARG A 372 16.61 8.79 -20.46
C ARG A 372 17.94 8.10 -20.70
N GLY A 373 18.35 7.26 -19.74
CA GLY A 373 19.48 6.38 -19.93
C GLY A 373 19.24 5.36 -21.08
N PRO A 374 20.29 4.76 -21.63
CA PRO A 374 20.15 3.67 -22.61
C PRO A 374 19.37 2.51 -21.96
N ARG A 375 18.45 1.91 -22.74
CA ARG A 375 17.69 0.72 -22.36
C ARG A 375 18.47 -0.54 -22.62
#